data_2f151d030aebb168478310b4cef934b8
#
_entry.id   2f151d030aebb168478310b4cef934b8
#
_cell.length_a   1.000
_cell.length_b   1.000
_cell.length_c   1.000
_cell.angle_alpha   90.00
_cell.angle_beta   90.00
_cell.angle_gamma   90.00
#
_symmetry.space_group_name_H-M   'P 1'
#
loop_
_entity.id
_entity.type
_entity.pdbx_description
1 polymer ?
#
loop_
_entity_poly.entity_id
_entity_poly.type
_entity_poly.pdbx_seq_one_letter_code
_entity_poly.pdbx_strand_id
1 'polypeptide(L)'
;MLGNFTFHNPTKLYFGENSLENLGKELGKYGEKVMLVYGGGSIRKNGIYDTVLAELRKVGKQTVELSGVMPNPTIEKVMEGAALAKKEAVDLILAVGGGSVCDYCKAVAGSAYCEHDPWEYYFNNFGEMTCRWIP
;
A
#
# COMPACT_ATOMS: atom_id res chain seq x y z
N MET A 1 9.08 7.95 -32.16
CA MET A 1 8.60 6.60 -32.58
C MET A 1 8.68 5.68 -31.38
N LEU A 2 7.58 5.07 -31.01
CA LEU A 2 7.59 4.06 -29.96
C LEU A 2 8.12 2.76 -30.57
N GLY A 3 9.16 2.20 -29.96
CA GLY A 3 9.68 0.88 -30.34
C GLY A 3 8.71 -0.25 -29.97
N ASN A 4 9.10 -1.49 -30.21
CA ASN A 4 8.32 -2.63 -29.79
C ASN A 4 8.32 -2.74 -28.26
N PHE A 5 7.15 -2.93 -27.67
CA PHE A 5 7.03 -3.16 -26.23
C PHE A 5 5.90 -4.16 -25.93
N THR A 6 6.01 -4.81 -24.79
CA THR A 6 4.94 -5.64 -24.25
C THR A 6 4.44 -4.99 -22.96
N PHE A 7 3.13 -4.81 -22.84
CA PHE A 7 2.49 -4.33 -21.62
C PHE A 7 1.67 -5.47 -21.01
N HIS A 8 1.91 -5.73 -19.73
CA HIS A 8 1.12 -6.68 -18.95
C HIS A 8 0.83 -6.11 -17.56
N ASN A 9 -0.44 -5.99 -17.20
CA ASN A 9 -0.87 -5.52 -15.88
C ASN A 9 -1.93 -6.46 -15.31
N PRO A 10 -1.57 -7.32 -14.35
CA PRO A 10 -2.50 -8.28 -13.73
C PRO A 10 -3.40 -7.66 -12.67
N THR A 11 -3.41 -6.35 -12.51
CA THR A 11 -4.21 -5.65 -11.49
C THR A 11 -5.70 -5.92 -11.70
N LYS A 12 -6.34 -6.46 -10.68
CA LYS A 12 -7.79 -6.63 -10.66
C LYS A 12 -8.45 -5.33 -10.22
N LEU A 13 -9.39 -4.85 -11.01
CA LEU A 13 -10.16 -3.64 -10.73
C LEU A 13 -11.61 -3.99 -10.39
N TYR A 14 -12.06 -3.50 -9.24
CA TYR A 14 -13.48 -3.45 -8.87
C TYR A 14 -13.92 -1.99 -8.90
N PHE A 15 -14.86 -1.67 -9.77
CA PHE A 15 -15.36 -0.32 -9.96
C PHE A 15 -16.86 -0.26 -9.71
N GLY A 16 -17.31 0.81 -9.02
CA GLY A 16 -18.72 1.07 -8.75
C GLY A 16 -19.04 1.19 -7.27
N GLU A 17 -20.29 1.51 -6.97
CA GLU A 17 -20.77 1.79 -5.62
C GLU A 17 -20.56 0.62 -4.64
N ASN A 18 -20.68 -0.61 -5.11
CA ASN A 18 -20.57 -1.82 -4.30
C ASN A 18 -19.17 -2.45 -4.36
N SER A 19 -18.16 -1.72 -4.84
CA SER A 19 -16.80 -2.26 -5.01
C SER A 19 -16.19 -2.78 -3.70
N LEU A 20 -16.48 -2.14 -2.56
CA LEU A 20 -15.98 -2.54 -1.24
C LEU A 20 -16.51 -3.90 -0.74
N GLU A 21 -17.62 -4.40 -1.27
CA GLU A 21 -18.14 -5.73 -0.93
C GLU A 21 -17.15 -6.86 -1.29
N ASN A 22 -16.24 -6.59 -2.21
CA ASN A 22 -15.20 -7.54 -2.62
C ASN A 22 -13.98 -7.55 -1.70
N LEU A 23 -13.84 -6.56 -0.82
CA LEU A 23 -12.64 -6.36 0.00
C LEU A 23 -12.33 -7.58 0.86
N GLY A 24 -13.30 -8.11 1.58
CA GLY A 24 -13.11 -9.28 2.44
C GLY A 24 -12.61 -10.50 1.67
N LYS A 25 -13.14 -10.74 0.47
CA LYS A 25 -12.71 -11.83 -0.40
C LYS A 25 -11.26 -11.68 -0.85
N GLU A 26 -10.86 -10.46 -1.22
CA GLU A 26 -9.48 -10.21 -1.65
C GLU A 26 -8.51 -10.28 -0.47
N LEU A 27 -8.88 -9.74 0.69
CA LEU A 27 -8.08 -9.82 1.92
C LEU A 27 -7.78 -11.26 2.35
N GLY A 28 -8.70 -12.19 2.12
CA GLY A 28 -8.54 -13.60 2.45
C GLY A 28 -7.39 -14.31 1.74
N LYS A 29 -6.83 -13.72 0.69
CA LYS A 29 -5.71 -14.27 -0.07
C LYS A 29 -4.33 -13.98 0.54
N TYR A 30 -4.28 -13.10 1.52
CA TYR A 30 -3.04 -12.60 2.13
C TYR A 30 -2.96 -13.00 3.60
N GLY A 31 -1.76 -12.85 4.21
CA GLY A 31 -1.53 -13.14 5.61
C GLY A 31 -2.35 -12.28 6.58
N GLU A 32 -2.13 -12.49 7.86
CA GLU A 32 -3.03 -11.93 8.89
C GLU A 32 -2.81 -10.45 9.19
N LYS A 33 -1.60 -9.95 9.00
CA LYS A 33 -1.22 -8.61 9.42
C LYS A 33 -1.28 -7.60 8.27
N VAL A 34 -2.22 -6.67 8.35
CA VAL A 34 -2.49 -5.67 7.32
C VAL A 34 -2.12 -4.28 7.82
N MET A 35 -1.28 -3.56 7.07
CA MET A 35 -1.02 -2.15 7.32
C MET A 35 -2.04 -1.30 6.54
N LEU A 36 -2.94 -0.65 7.29
CA LEU A 36 -3.92 0.28 6.75
C LEU A 36 -3.32 1.67 6.65
N VAL A 37 -3.18 2.18 5.43
CA VAL A 37 -2.53 3.47 5.15
C VAL A 37 -3.52 4.46 4.55
N TYR A 38 -3.55 5.67 5.10
CA TYR A 38 -4.45 6.72 4.63
C TYR A 38 -3.88 8.13 4.87
N GLY A 39 -4.53 9.13 4.30
CA GLY A 39 -4.12 10.53 4.39
C GLY A 39 -4.60 11.24 5.66
N GLY A 40 -5.06 12.49 5.51
CA GLY A 40 -5.37 13.39 6.62
C GLY A 40 -6.72 13.20 7.32
N GLY A 41 -7.50 12.17 6.99
CA GLY A 41 -8.73 11.84 7.72
C GLY A 41 -10.05 12.04 6.96
N SER A 42 -10.03 12.36 5.67
CA SER A 42 -11.25 12.44 4.84
C SER A 42 -12.03 11.12 4.85
N ILE A 43 -11.34 9.98 4.87
CA ILE A 43 -11.95 8.65 4.91
C ILE A 43 -12.73 8.39 6.21
N ARG A 44 -12.36 9.07 7.31
CA ARG A 44 -13.12 9.00 8.58
C ARG A 44 -14.43 9.77 8.51
N LYS A 45 -14.41 10.92 7.81
CA LYS A 45 -15.59 11.78 7.67
C LYS A 45 -16.65 11.19 6.75
N ASN A 46 -16.26 10.43 5.73
CA ASN A 46 -17.19 9.84 4.76
C ASN A 46 -17.59 8.38 5.09
N GLY A 47 -17.13 7.84 6.23
CA GLY A 47 -17.49 6.49 6.69
C GLY A 47 -16.70 5.34 6.05
N ILE A 48 -15.83 5.61 5.07
CA ILE A 48 -15.02 4.57 4.41
C ILE A 48 -14.10 3.87 5.41
N TYR A 49 -13.51 4.62 6.33
CA TYR A 49 -12.65 4.08 7.37
C TYR A 49 -13.35 2.99 8.21
N ASP A 50 -14.56 3.28 8.68
CA ASP A 50 -15.32 2.33 9.51
C ASP A 50 -15.71 1.09 8.70
N THR A 51 -16.10 1.26 7.44
CA THR A 51 -16.42 0.16 6.53
C THR A 51 -15.20 -0.75 6.31
N VAL A 52 -14.04 -0.18 6.03
CA VAL A 52 -12.80 -0.93 5.81
C VAL A 52 -12.39 -1.67 7.08
N LEU A 53 -12.42 -1.03 8.25
CA LEU A 53 -12.13 -1.69 9.52
C LEU A 53 -13.09 -2.85 9.82
N ALA A 54 -14.37 -2.67 9.52
CA ALA A 54 -15.37 -3.74 9.70
C ALA A 54 -15.04 -4.95 8.83
N GLU A 55 -14.68 -4.75 7.56
CA GLU A 55 -14.27 -5.84 6.66
C GLU A 55 -12.96 -6.52 7.13
N LEU A 56 -11.97 -5.76 7.58
CA LEU A 56 -10.74 -6.33 8.14
C LEU A 56 -11.01 -7.22 9.37
N ARG A 57 -11.84 -6.76 10.29
CA ARG A 57 -12.24 -7.51 11.48
C ARG A 57 -13.03 -8.77 11.12
N LYS A 58 -13.97 -8.66 10.21
CA LYS A 58 -14.82 -9.76 9.74
C LYS A 58 -14.01 -10.94 9.20
N VAL A 59 -12.88 -10.67 8.55
CA VAL A 59 -11.98 -11.69 8.00
C VAL A 59 -10.77 -11.98 8.91
N GLY A 60 -10.81 -11.52 10.16
CA GLY A 60 -9.82 -11.86 11.19
C GLY A 60 -8.45 -11.20 11.02
N LYS A 61 -8.35 -10.04 10.33
CA LYS A 61 -7.08 -9.35 10.13
C LYS A 61 -6.66 -8.53 11.36
N GLN A 62 -5.38 -8.58 11.66
CA GLN A 62 -4.72 -7.67 12.59
C GLN A 62 -4.33 -6.41 11.84
N THR A 63 -4.71 -5.25 12.34
CA THR A 63 -4.51 -3.97 11.64
C THR A 63 -3.41 -3.15 12.31
N VAL A 64 -2.41 -2.75 11.52
CA VAL A 64 -1.41 -1.74 11.86
C VAL A 64 -1.79 -0.48 11.09
N GLU A 65 -1.98 0.66 11.77
CA GLU A 65 -2.38 1.89 11.10
C GLU A 65 -1.21 2.84 10.85
N LEU A 66 -1.21 3.44 9.67
CA LEU A 66 -0.34 4.56 9.33
C LEU A 66 -1.17 5.63 8.64
N SER A 67 -1.30 6.78 9.29
CA SER A 67 -2.05 7.94 8.80
C SER A 67 -1.16 9.10 8.44
N GLY A 68 -1.76 10.18 7.93
CA GLY A 68 -1.06 11.43 7.67
C GLY A 68 -0.20 11.42 6.41
N VAL A 69 -0.50 10.56 5.45
CA VAL A 69 0.15 10.63 4.13
C VAL A 69 -0.28 11.93 3.46
N MET A 70 0.70 12.81 3.21
CA MET A 70 0.49 14.11 2.59
C MET A 70 0.41 13.99 1.06
N PRO A 71 -0.18 15.00 0.38
CA PRO A 71 0.01 15.15 -1.05
C PRO A 71 1.50 15.24 -1.40
N ASN A 72 1.93 14.57 -2.47
CA ASN A 72 3.35 14.46 -2.85
C ASN A 72 4.21 13.99 -1.67
N PRO A 73 4.08 12.73 -1.24
CA PRO A 73 4.77 12.20 -0.08
C PRO A 73 6.30 12.28 -0.22
N THR A 74 6.98 12.53 0.90
CA THR A 74 8.43 12.65 0.96
C THR A 74 9.10 11.31 1.22
N ILE A 75 10.41 11.24 0.94
CA ILE A 75 11.20 10.04 1.22
C ILE A 75 11.26 9.73 2.73
N GLU A 76 11.30 10.75 3.58
CA GLU A 76 11.29 10.57 5.04
C GLU A 76 10.01 9.86 5.50
N LYS A 77 8.87 10.24 4.90
CA LYS A 77 7.58 9.57 5.18
C LYS A 77 7.58 8.12 4.67
N VAL A 78 8.19 7.86 3.52
CA VAL A 78 8.35 6.49 2.99
C VAL A 78 9.19 5.64 3.93
N MET A 79 10.30 6.17 4.45
CA MET A 79 11.16 5.47 5.39
C MET A 79 10.46 5.15 6.71
N GLU A 80 9.61 6.06 7.20
CA GLU A 80 8.75 5.82 8.37
C GLU A 80 7.83 4.60 8.14
N GLY A 81 7.13 4.59 7.02
CA GLY A 81 6.24 3.49 6.66
C GLY A 81 6.96 2.16 6.43
N ALA A 82 8.11 2.21 5.76
CA ALA A 82 8.94 1.04 5.51
C ALA A 82 9.46 0.42 6.82
N ALA A 83 9.95 1.25 7.75
CA ALA A 83 10.40 0.80 9.06
C ALA A 83 9.27 0.18 9.88
N LEU A 84 8.08 0.79 9.85
CA LEU A 84 6.90 0.26 10.54
C LEU A 84 6.46 -1.08 9.94
N ALA A 85 6.38 -1.16 8.61
CA ALA A 85 5.98 -2.38 7.91
C ALA A 85 6.92 -3.56 8.21
N LYS A 86 8.22 -3.29 8.24
CA LYS A 86 9.25 -4.28 8.57
C LYS A 86 9.19 -4.69 10.03
N LYS A 87 9.11 -3.72 10.95
CA LYS A 87 9.03 -3.96 12.40
C LYS A 87 7.84 -4.83 12.78
N GLU A 88 6.70 -4.54 12.19
CA GLU A 88 5.45 -5.25 12.45
C GLU A 88 5.30 -6.54 11.63
N ALA A 89 6.22 -6.84 10.74
CA ALA A 89 6.16 -7.97 9.81
C ALA A 89 4.83 -8.03 9.05
N VAL A 90 4.50 -6.94 8.38
CA VAL A 90 3.23 -6.75 7.66
C VAL A 90 3.17 -7.66 6.45
N ASP A 91 2.03 -8.32 6.24
CA ASP A 91 1.77 -9.24 5.13
C ASP A 91 1.14 -8.55 3.91
N LEU A 92 0.45 -7.43 4.13
CA LEU A 92 -0.28 -6.69 3.11
C LEU A 92 -0.33 -5.21 3.47
N ILE A 93 -0.16 -4.34 2.47
CA ILE A 93 -0.41 -2.91 2.60
C ILE A 93 -1.73 -2.56 1.92
N LEU A 94 -2.67 -2.03 2.69
CA LEU A 94 -3.97 -1.59 2.21
C LEU A 94 -4.00 -0.06 2.15
N ALA A 95 -3.93 0.49 0.95
CA ALA A 95 -4.02 1.92 0.69
C ALA A 95 -5.48 2.36 0.61
N VAL A 96 -5.89 3.33 1.42
CA VAL A 96 -7.23 3.93 1.37
C VAL A 96 -7.12 5.44 1.17
N GLY A 97 -7.30 5.89 -0.06
CA GLY A 97 -7.15 7.30 -0.43
C GLY A 97 -6.98 7.51 -1.92
N GLY A 98 -6.49 8.68 -2.27
CA GLY A 98 -6.21 9.05 -3.65
C GLY A 98 -4.83 8.58 -4.14
N GLY A 99 -4.40 9.09 -5.30
CA GLY A 99 -3.15 8.70 -5.95
C GLY A 99 -1.92 8.84 -5.07
N SER A 100 -1.80 9.92 -4.28
CA SER A 100 -0.66 10.12 -3.37
C SER A 100 -0.53 9.02 -2.32
N VAL A 101 -1.65 8.54 -1.78
CA VAL A 101 -1.65 7.42 -0.82
C VAL A 101 -1.24 6.11 -1.52
N CYS A 102 -1.78 5.86 -2.71
CA CYS A 102 -1.42 4.67 -3.49
C CYS A 102 0.06 4.65 -3.88
N ASP A 103 0.57 5.76 -4.38
CA ASP A 103 1.99 5.88 -4.77
C ASP A 103 2.92 5.75 -3.56
N TYR A 104 2.54 6.35 -2.44
CA TYR A 104 3.24 6.16 -1.16
C TYR A 104 3.31 4.69 -0.76
N CYS A 105 2.20 3.98 -0.81
CA CYS A 105 2.15 2.56 -0.45
C CYS A 105 3.02 1.68 -1.34
N LYS A 106 3.07 1.97 -2.65
CA LYS A 106 3.98 1.29 -3.58
C LYS A 106 5.44 1.51 -3.19
N ALA A 107 5.81 2.74 -2.87
CA ALA A 107 7.16 3.06 -2.41
C ALA A 107 7.51 2.35 -1.09
N VAL A 108 6.60 2.34 -0.11
CA VAL A 108 6.77 1.60 1.14
C VAL A 108 6.93 0.11 0.89
N ALA A 109 6.07 -0.47 0.04
CA ALA A 109 6.10 -1.89 -0.29
C ALA A 109 7.45 -2.35 -0.83
N GLY A 110 8.04 -1.57 -1.73
CA GLY A 110 9.35 -1.84 -2.31
C GLY A 110 10.52 -1.53 -1.37
N SER A 111 10.33 -0.63 -0.41
CA SER A 111 11.43 -0.14 0.46
C SER A 111 11.57 -0.93 1.76
N ALA A 112 10.52 -1.60 2.24
CA ALA A 112 10.49 -2.22 3.56
C ALA A 112 11.62 -3.24 3.80
N TYR A 113 11.97 -4.01 2.79
CA TYR A 113 13.02 -5.03 2.84
C TYR A 113 14.21 -4.70 1.93
N CYS A 114 14.31 -3.46 1.47
CA CYS A 114 15.44 -2.99 0.70
C CYS A 114 16.70 -2.93 1.60
N GLU A 115 17.81 -3.51 1.16
CA GLU A 115 19.06 -3.52 1.91
C GLU A 115 19.86 -2.22 1.76
N HIS A 116 19.53 -1.42 0.75
CA HIS A 116 20.15 -0.14 0.45
C HIS A 116 19.24 1.02 0.77
N ASP A 117 19.78 2.23 0.77
CA ASP A 117 18.97 3.44 0.87
C ASP A 117 17.97 3.50 -0.30
N PRO A 118 16.65 3.51 -0.05
CA PRO A 118 15.65 3.57 -1.12
C PRO A 118 15.82 4.78 -2.02
N TRP A 119 16.34 5.90 -1.51
CA TRP A 119 16.61 7.09 -2.29
C TRP A 119 17.67 6.87 -3.37
N GLU A 120 18.79 6.22 -3.02
CA GLU A 120 19.81 5.83 -4.01
C GLU A 120 19.23 4.90 -5.07
N TYR A 121 18.31 4.04 -4.66
CA TYR A 121 17.64 3.10 -5.54
C TYR A 121 16.81 3.81 -6.60
N TYR A 122 15.99 4.78 -6.17
CA TYR A 122 15.14 5.54 -7.09
C TYR A 122 15.92 6.47 -8.02
N PHE A 123 17.09 6.97 -7.60
CA PHE A 123 17.88 7.94 -8.36
C PHE A 123 19.05 7.34 -9.14
N ASN A 124 19.76 6.39 -8.57
CA ASN A 124 21.02 5.92 -9.11
C ASN A 124 20.96 4.55 -9.81
N ASN A 125 20.00 3.71 -9.46
CA ASN A 125 19.90 2.34 -9.95
C ASN A 125 18.51 2.02 -10.51
N PHE A 126 18.10 2.75 -11.51
CA PHE A 126 16.88 2.42 -12.26
C PHE A 126 16.97 1.02 -12.88
N GLY A 127 16.61 -0.02 -12.18
CA GLY A 127 16.59 -1.29 -12.85
C GLY A 127 16.13 -2.47 -12.03
N GLU A 128 16.71 -2.77 -10.90
CA GLU A 128 16.40 -4.04 -10.24
C GLU A 128 16.30 -3.91 -8.73
N MET A 129 15.08 -3.71 -8.24
CA MET A 129 14.78 -4.04 -6.85
C MET A 129 14.71 -5.56 -6.71
N THR A 130 15.81 -6.15 -6.23
CA THR A 130 15.90 -7.60 -5.99
C THR A 130 15.33 -8.02 -4.64
N CYS A 131 14.91 -7.08 -3.81
CA CYS A 131 14.32 -7.35 -2.51
C CYS A 131 12.86 -7.80 -2.60
N ARG A 132 12.39 -8.44 -1.52
CA ARG A 132 10.99 -8.81 -1.36
C ARG A 132 10.11 -7.56 -1.29
N TRP A 133 9.04 -7.56 -2.06
CA TRP A 133 7.97 -6.56 -1.97
C TRP A 133 6.84 -7.08 -1.08
N ILE A 134 6.26 -6.18 -0.29
CA ILE A 134 5.01 -6.47 0.41
C ILE A 134 3.85 -6.30 -0.58
N PRO A 135 2.91 -7.26 -0.69
CA PRO A 135 1.69 -7.09 -1.47
C PRO A 135 0.88 -5.87 -1.08
#